data_200ab6ad05574bbc37da2269ffc8726b
#
_entry.id   200ab6ad05574bbc37da2269ffc8726b
#
_cell.length_a   1.000
_cell.length_b   1.000
_cell.length_c   1.000
_cell.angle_alpha   90.00
_cell.angle_beta   90.00
_cell.angle_gamma   90.00
#
_symmetry.space_group_name_H-M   'P 1'
#
loop_
_entity.id
_entity.type
_entity.pdbx_description
1 polymer ?
#
loop_
_entity_poly.entity_id
_entity_poly.type
_entity_poly.pdbx_seq_one_letter_code
_entity_poly.pdbx_strand_id
1 'polypeptide(L)'
;MNRILLLLLLVLAALTALPAEGKSRWRGSKQYVYRLYLRDKVGCGFTLDRPSRYLSAKALERRRHQHLRVDSTDLPLSNTYLEQLNVKGARIVGQSRWNNTVLVEAADTSLLNLITQLPFVTRWQHVWTSPDSIEEPVKMHFHDNYNRWDSVRNDPLGLSRTQLEMVGGDRLHEIDLRGRGIMIAVLDGGFQNANQLPCFSDTRIAGTHDFVRQVMNGGENNKKYDPASFFIGIDHGTKVFSALAAQSPEVLCGSAPEATYWLLRCEDPTTEMPIEEDYWAMAAEFADSAGVDIINSSLGYNDYDKPFASYRLRDLDGHASFISHTASMLAGKGIILCSSAGNSGMQAWKKITVPADAHDILTVGAVDKDRRNAPFASVGPTHDGRVKPDVAALGSGTNLISGRGTVIRDMGTSFSTPVVCGLVACLWQGLPHLNARQIMELVRQSATQYDDPDNVLGYGIPNFWQAYMIGGVKDEE
;
A
#
# COMPACT_ATOMS: atom_id res chain seq x y z
N MET A 1 29.89 41.98 28.91
CA MET A 1 28.83 40.99 29.19
C MET A 1 27.57 41.16 28.39
N ASN A 2 27.32 42.29 27.72
CA ASN A 2 26.02 42.51 27.03
C ASN A 2 25.97 42.18 25.50
N ARG A 3 27.08 41.87 24.87
CA ARG A 3 27.04 41.48 23.43
C ARG A 3 26.81 39.98 23.19
N ILE A 4 27.22 39.13 24.09
CA ILE A 4 27.01 37.69 23.99
C ILE A 4 25.54 37.30 24.32
N LEU A 5 24.92 38.04 25.25
CA LEU A 5 23.50 37.82 25.58
C LEU A 5 22.56 38.25 24.46
N LEU A 6 22.92 39.29 23.67
CA LEU A 6 22.13 39.73 22.52
C LEU A 6 22.25 38.76 21.32
N LEU A 7 23.42 38.12 21.14
CA LEU A 7 23.62 37.11 20.11
C LEU A 7 22.86 35.80 20.45
N LEU A 8 22.83 35.41 21.72
CA LEU A 8 22.05 34.26 22.18
C LEU A 8 20.53 34.48 22.04
N LEU A 9 20.03 35.68 22.29
CA LEU A 9 18.64 36.04 22.08
C LEU A 9 18.25 36.09 20.58
N LEU A 10 19.15 36.50 19.71
CA LEU A 10 18.92 36.50 18.24
C LEU A 10 18.99 35.08 17.65
N VAL A 11 19.80 34.18 18.20
CA VAL A 11 19.86 32.77 17.80
C VAL A 11 18.64 32.03 18.33
N LEU A 12 18.14 32.32 19.54
CA LEU A 12 16.88 31.75 20.04
C LEU A 12 15.65 32.24 19.25
N ALA A 13 15.64 33.50 18.81
CA ALA A 13 14.56 34.04 17.97
C ALA A 13 14.58 33.50 16.53
N ALA A 14 15.75 33.08 16.03
CA ALA A 14 15.86 32.44 14.70
C ALA A 14 15.45 30.94 14.72
N LEU A 15 15.46 30.30 15.90
CA LEU A 15 15.02 28.91 16.07
C LEU A 15 13.50 28.77 16.27
N THR A 16 12.75 29.88 16.42
CA THR A 16 11.29 29.86 16.61
C THR A 16 10.49 30.27 15.39
N ALA A 17 11.14 30.55 14.26
CA ALA A 17 10.47 30.82 12.99
C ALA A 17 10.48 29.57 12.08
N LEU A 18 10.00 28.44 12.59
CA LEU A 18 9.37 27.45 11.74
C LEU A 18 8.10 28.11 11.20
N PRO A 19 7.84 28.06 9.86
CA PRO A 19 6.56 28.53 9.35
C PRO A 19 5.49 27.77 10.10
N ALA A 20 4.57 28.48 10.75
CA ALA A 20 3.41 27.90 11.38
C ALA A 20 2.68 27.11 10.28
N GLU A 21 2.70 25.79 10.36
CA GLU A 21 1.87 24.93 9.52
C GLU A 21 0.46 25.46 9.59
N GLY A 22 -0.09 25.83 8.44
CA GLY A 22 -1.39 26.49 8.36
C GLY A 22 -2.49 25.51 8.73
N LYS A 23 -2.83 25.43 10.03
CA LYS A 23 -4.03 24.68 10.48
C LYS A 23 -5.25 25.53 10.22
N SER A 24 -6.08 25.14 9.27
CA SER A 24 -7.40 25.72 9.12
C SER A 24 -8.41 24.97 10.01
N ARG A 25 -9.26 25.71 10.73
CA ARG A 25 -10.35 25.08 11.48
C ARG A 25 -11.36 24.48 10.52
N TRP A 26 -11.83 23.24 10.82
CA TRP A 26 -13.00 22.70 10.17
C TRP A 26 -14.19 23.66 10.34
N ARG A 27 -14.72 24.17 9.22
CA ARG A 27 -15.79 25.20 9.25
C ARG A 27 -17.19 24.62 9.11
N GLY A 28 -17.35 23.29 9.12
CA GLY A 28 -18.64 22.60 9.00
C GLY A 28 -19.16 22.09 10.36
N SER A 29 -20.39 21.62 10.37
CA SER A 29 -20.91 20.79 11.46
C SER A 29 -20.10 19.49 11.53
N LYS A 30 -19.97 18.90 12.73
CA LYS A 30 -19.34 17.60 12.92
C LYS A 30 -19.98 16.58 12.00
N GLN A 31 -19.20 15.81 11.27
CA GLN A 31 -19.64 14.76 10.36
C GLN A 31 -19.07 13.43 10.79
N TYR A 32 -19.79 12.36 10.53
CA TYR A 32 -19.44 11.01 10.88
C TYR A 32 -19.60 10.10 9.66
N VAL A 33 -18.75 9.10 9.53
CA VAL A 33 -18.90 8.03 8.54
C VAL A 33 -19.07 6.70 9.25
N TYR A 34 -20.03 5.93 8.79
CA TYR A 34 -20.34 4.60 9.29
C TYR A 34 -20.17 3.56 8.19
N ARG A 35 -19.49 2.46 8.49
CA ARG A 35 -19.46 1.26 7.68
C ARG A 35 -20.67 0.40 8.00
N LEU A 36 -21.54 0.16 7.02
CA LEU A 36 -22.67 -0.76 7.12
C LEU A 36 -22.30 -2.07 6.46
N TYR A 37 -22.58 -3.17 7.11
CA TYR A 37 -22.42 -4.53 6.57
C TYR A 37 -23.77 -5.00 6.04
N LEU A 38 -23.82 -5.36 4.76
CA LEU A 38 -25.04 -5.81 4.10
C LEU A 38 -25.14 -7.34 4.19
N ARG A 39 -26.36 -7.85 4.26
CA ARG A 39 -26.64 -9.28 4.44
C ARG A 39 -26.17 -10.13 3.26
N ASP A 40 -26.46 -9.69 2.06
CA ASP A 40 -26.21 -10.42 0.82
C ASP A 40 -26.16 -9.45 -0.38
N LYS A 41 -26.11 -9.98 -1.59
CA LYS A 41 -26.08 -9.22 -2.85
C LYS A 41 -27.33 -9.43 -3.72
N VAL A 42 -28.42 -9.89 -3.12
CA VAL A 42 -29.70 -10.07 -3.83
C VAL A 42 -30.15 -8.74 -4.44
N GLY A 43 -30.51 -8.76 -5.72
CA GLY A 43 -30.87 -7.54 -6.45
C GLY A 43 -29.70 -6.71 -6.95
N CYS A 44 -28.48 -7.25 -7.02
CA CYS A 44 -27.33 -6.54 -7.60
C CYS A 44 -27.45 -6.30 -9.12
N GLY A 45 -28.32 -7.05 -9.80
CA GLY A 45 -28.51 -6.93 -11.26
C GLY A 45 -27.43 -7.60 -12.11
N PHE A 46 -26.52 -8.35 -11.49
CA PHE A 46 -25.41 -9.08 -12.13
C PHE A 46 -25.42 -10.56 -11.77
N THR A 47 -24.79 -11.37 -12.62
CA THR A 47 -24.70 -12.83 -12.46
C THR A 47 -23.28 -13.31 -12.69
N LEU A 48 -22.91 -14.45 -12.11
CA LEU A 48 -21.56 -15.02 -12.19
C LEU A 48 -21.21 -15.54 -13.59
N ASP A 49 -22.20 -15.87 -14.42
CA ASP A 49 -22.02 -16.35 -15.81
C ASP A 49 -21.65 -15.23 -16.79
N ARG A 50 -21.78 -13.95 -16.39
CA ARG A 50 -21.44 -12.78 -17.22
C ARG A 50 -20.48 -11.80 -16.53
N PRO A 51 -19.30 -12.26 -16.09
CA PRO A 51 -18.39 -11.46 -15.29
C PRO A 51 -17.79 -10.27 -16.05
N SER A 52 -17.78 -10.28 -17.38
CA SER A 52 -17.33 -9.15 -18.22
C SER A 52 -18.17 -7.86 -18.05
N ARG A 53 -19.31 -7.94 -17.38
CA ARG A 53 -20.13 -6.77 -17.08
C ARG A 53 -19.63 -5.97 -15.88
N TYR A 54 -18.75 -6.53 -15.05
CA TYR A 54 -18.27 -5.89 -13.81
C TYR A 54 -16.77 -6.14 -13.53
N LEU A 55 -16.09 -6.95 -14.31
CA LEU A 55 -14.64 -7.14 -14.29
C LEU A 55 -14.04 -6.76 -15.66
N SER A 56 -12.85 -6.17 -15.64
CA SER A 56 -12.12 -5.86 -16.88
C SER A 56 -11.65 -7.12 -17.61
N ALA A 57 -11.34 -6.98 -18.90
CA ALA A 57 -10.78 -8.07 -19.69
C ALA A 57 -9.47 -8.61 -19.08
N LYS A 58 -8.60 -7.71 -18.56
CA LYS A 58 -7.36 -8.07 -17.87
C LYS A 58 -7.59 -8.87 -16.59
N ALA A 59 -8.54 -8.43 -15.75
CA ALA A 59 -8.90 -9.15 -14.53
C ALA A 59 -9.40 -10.57 -14.82
N LEU A 60 -10.20 -10.73 -15.88
CA LEU A 60 -10.69 -12.04 -16.33
C LEU A 60 -9.57 -12.91 -16.92
N GLU A 61 -8.67 -12.30 -17.67
CA GLU A 61 -7.51 -13.00 -18.24
C GLU A 61 -6.56 -13.50 -17.15
N ARG A 62 -6.23 -12.68 -16.16
CA ARG A 62 -5.43 -13.08 -15.00
C ARG A 62 -6.04 -14.28 -14.28
N ARG A 63 -7.37 -14.26 -14.00
CA ARG A 63 -8.04 -15.40 -13.36
C ARG A 63 -8.00 -16.65 -14.23
N ARG A 64 -8.27 -16.52 -15.52
CA ARG A 64 -8.23 -17.65 -16.47
C ARG A 64 -6.84 -18.27 -16.54
N HIS A 65 -5.80 -17.44 -16.64
CA HIS A 65 -4.40 -17.88 -16.69
C HIS A 65 -3.99 -18.66 -15.44
N GLN A 66 -4.50 -18.26 -14.29
CA GLN A 66 -4.22 -18.90 -13.00
C GLN A 66 -5.27 -19.94 -12.57
N HIS A 67 -6.20 -20.33 -13.48
CA HIS A 67 -7.30 -21.29 -13.23
C HIS A 67 -8.20 -20.90 -12.04
N LEU A 68 -8.40 -19.61 -11.79
CA LEU A 68 -9.24 -19.09 -10.71
C LEU A 68 -10.66 -18.82 -11.21
N ARG A 69 -11.64 -19.09 -10.37
CA ARG A 69 -13.05 -18.83 -10.65
C ARG A 69 -13.47 -17.44 -10.15
N VAL A 70 -14.40 -16.83 -10.88
CA VAL A 70 -15.16 -15.69 -10.38
C VAL A 70 -16.18 -16.21 -9.38
N ASP A 71 -16.32 -15.56 -8.24
CA ASP A 71 -17.21 -15.97 -7.15
C ASP A 71 -18.15 -14.84 -6.70
N SER A 72 -18.99 -15.10 -5.70
CA SER A 72 -19.98 -14.14 -5.20
C SER A 72 -19.38 -12.87 -4.61
N THR A 73 -18.12 -12.89 -4.17
CA THR A 73 -17.44 -11.70 -3.67
C THR A 73 -17.15 -10.69 -4.79
N ASP A 74 -16.98 -11.16 -6.02
CA ASP A 74 -16.75 -10.32 -7.20
C ASP A 74 -18.00 -9.56 -7.67
N LEU A 75 -19.20 -10.03 -7.32
CA LEU A 75 -20.46 -9.36 -7.69
C LEU A 75 -20.53 -7.96 -7.07
N PRO A 76 -21.04 -6.96 -7.78
CA PRO A 76 -21.40 -5.67 -7.21
C PRO A 76 -22.38 -5.79 -6.04
N LEU A 77 -22.49 -4.75 -5.24
CA LEU A 77 -23.48 -4.66 -4.18
C LEU A 77 -24.91 -4.68 -4.73
N SER A 78 -25.86 -4.99 -3.86
CA SER A 78 -27.29 -4.95 -4.20
C SER A 78 -27.75 -3.52 -4.56
N ASN A 79 -28.11 -3.28 -5.81
CA ASN A 79 -28.68 -2.00 -6.25
C ASN A 79 -29.93 -1.67 -5.46
N THR A 80 -30.76 -2.67 -5.18
CA THR A 80 -32.00 -2.50 -4.40
C THR A 80 -31.69 -2.00 -2.98
N TYR A 81 -30.63 -2.46 -2.34
CA TYR A 81 -30.24 -1.98 -1.01
C TYR A 81 -29.67 -0.57 -1.06
N LEU A 82 -28.83 -0.27 -2.05
CA LEU A 82 -28.28 1.08 -2.25
C LEU A 82 -29.38 2.11 -2.51
N GLU A 83 -30.38 1.77 -3.33
CA GLU A 83 -31.56 2.63 -3.59
C GLU A 83 -32.37 2.87 -2.31
N GLN A 84 -32.60 1.84 -1.49
CA GLN A 84 -33.32 1.99 -0.23
C GLN A 84 -32.55 2.86 0.78
N LEU A 85 -31.24 2.78 0.84
CA LEU A 85 -30.41 3.66 1.65
C LEU A 85 -30.54 5.12 1.19
N ASN A 86 -30.46 5.37 -0.13
CA ASN A 86 -30.60 6.70 -0.71
C ASN A 86 -32.01 7.31 -0.46
N VAL A 87 -33.05 6.52 -0.59
CA VAL A 87 -34.46 6.96 -0.31
C VAL A 87 -34.58 7.37 1.17
N LYS A 88 -33.85 6.77 2.08
CA LYS A 88 -33.81 7.16 3.49
C LYS A 88 -32.92 8.39 3.76
N GLY A 89 -32.29 8.97 2.74
CA GLY A 89 -31.46 10.16 2.84
C GLY A 89 -30.00 9.85 3.21
N ALA A 90 -29.59 8.59 3.13
CA ALA A 90 -28.21 8.21 3.38
C ALA A 90 -27.32 8.67 2.22
N ARG A 91 -26.24 9.40 2.54
CA ARG A 91 -25.22 9.77 1.57
C ARG A 91 -24.16 8.68 1.52
N ILE A 92 -24.17 7.91 0.43
CA ILE A 92 -23.17 6.85 0.21
C ILE A 92 -21.88 7.50 -0.31
N VAL A 93 -20.75 7.25 0.40
CA VAL A 93 -19.46 7.85 0.09
C VAL A 93 -18.39 6.81 -0.32
N GLY A 94 -18.62 5.52 -0.06
CA GLY A 94 -17.73 4.43 -0.46
C GLY A 94 -18.46 3.08 -0.44
N GLN A 95 -17.85 2.07 -1.09
CA GLN A 95 -18.42 0.73 -1.21
C GLN A 95 -17.29 -0.29 -1.31
N SER A 96 -17.45 -1.45 -0.66
CA SER A 96 -16.62 -2.62 -0.84
C SER A 96 -17.47 -3.81 -1.25
N ARG A 97 -17.24 -4.29 -2.48
CA ARG A 97 -17.97 -5.46 -2.99
C ARG A 97 -17.46 -6.76 -2.36
N TRP A 98 -16.15 -6.86 -2.08
CA TRP A 98 -15.58 -8.06 -1.47
C TRP A 98 -16.07 -8.26 -0.05
N ASN A 99 -16.20 -7.18 0.71
CA ASN A 99 -16.66 -7.20 2.09
C ASN A 99 -18.17 -7.02 2.23
N ASN A 100 -18.89 -6.75 1.13
CA ASN A 100 -20.31 -6.44 1.10
C ASN A 100 -20.67 -5.30 2.07
N THR A 101 -19.92 -4.19 2.01
CA THR A 101 -20.06 -3.03 2.89
C THR A 101 -20.31 -1.74 2.13
N VAL A 102 -20.94 -0.78 2.80
CA VAL A 102 -21.20 0.57 2.31
C VAL A 102 -20.77 1.58 3.36
N LEU A 103 -20.06 2.62 2.94
CA LEU A 103 -19.77 3.79 3.77
C LEU A 103 -20.89 4.82 3.62
N VAL A 104 -21.47 5.23 4.73
CA VAL A 104 -22.54 6.23 4.79
C VAL A 104 -22.10 7.38 5.67
N GLU A 105 -22.19 8.60 5.12
CA GLU A 105 -22.00 9.84 5.86
C GLU A 105 -23.30 10.24 6.57
N ALA A 106 -23.19 10.64 7.83
CA ALA A 106 -24.28 11.15 8.63
C ALA A 106 -23.84 12.34 9.50
N ALA A 107 -24.65 13.38 9.57
CA ALA A 107 -24.40 14.53 10.43
C ALA A 107 -24.85 14.27 11.89
N ASP A 108 -25.73 13.32 12.09
CA ASP A 108 -26.29 12.96 13.39
C ASP A 108 -26.69 11.48 13.48
N THR A 109 -27.12 11.06 14.66
CA THR A 109 -27.50 9.67 14.95
C THR A 109 -28.93 9.33 14.51
N SER A 110 -29.77 10.30 14.11
CA SER A 110 -31.17 10.05 13.74
C SER A 110 -31.25 9.26 12.43
N LEU A 111 -30.47 9.66 11.44
CA LEU A 111 -30.34 8.93 10.19
C LEU A 111 -29.76 7.52 10.42
N LEU A 112 -28.71 7.39 11.26
CA LEU A 112 -28.12 6.09 11.57
C LEU A 112 -29.18 5.14 12.17
N ASN A 113 -29.97 5.60 13.14
CA ASN A 113 -31.05 4.80 13.73
C ASN A 113 -32.08 4.34 12.69
N LEU A 114 -32.35 5.16 11.68
CA LEU A 114 -33.31 4.83 10.63
C LEU A 114 -32.75 3.75 9.68
N ILE A 115 -31.49 3.90 9.23
CA ILE A 115 -30.89 2.98 8.25
C ILE A 115 -30.46 1.65 8.86
N THR A 116 -30.07 1.62 10.14
CA THR A 116 -29.68 0.38 10.83
C THR A 116 -30.86 -0.54 11.16
N GLN A 117 -32.09 -0.06 11.07
CA GLN A 117 -33.31 -0.87 11.18
C GLN A 117 -33.71 -1.56 9.86
N LEU A 118 -33.03 -1.25 8.76
CA LEU A 118 -33.29 -1.92 7.49
C LEU A 118 -32.89 -3.40 7.59
N PRO A 119 -33.73 -4.34 7.16
CA PRO A 119 -33.54 -5.78 7.41
C PRO A 119 -32.33 -6.39 6.74
N PHE A 120 -31.71 -5.68 5.82
CA PHE A 120 -30.50 -6.10 5.13
C PHE A 120 -29.21 -5.51 5.73
N VAL A 121 -29.30 -4.59 6.69
CA VAL A 121 -28.14 -4.09 7.46
C VAL A 121 -27.94 -4.99 8.66
N THR A 122 -26.88 -5.80 8.63
CA THR A 122 -26.62 -6.82 9.67
C THR A 122 -25.78 -6.29 10.82
N ARG A 123 -24.92 -5.35 10.53
CA ARG A 123 -23.99 -4.71 11.49
C ARG A 123 -23.60 -3.34 10.97
N TRP A 124 -23.18 -2.46 11.86
CA TRP A 124 -22.56 -1.19 11.51
C TRP A 124 -21.38 -0.87 12.44
N GLN A 125 -20.51 0.00 11.99
CA GLN A 125 -19.35 0.46 12.74
C GLN A 125 -19.10 1.94 12.43
N HIS A 126 -18.84 2.74 13.46
CA HIS A 126 -18.34 4.09 13.29
C HIS A 126 -16.88 4.02 12.87
N VAL A 127 -16.50 4.63 11.76
CA VAL A 127 -15.16 4.50 11.17
C VAL A 127 -14.43 5.82 11.00
N TRP A 128 -15.15 6.96 11.02
CA TRP A 128 -14.55 8.28 10.88
C TRP A 128 -15.37 9.38 11.53
N THR A 129 -14.66 10.38 12.04
CA THR A 129 -15.23 11.65 12.55
C THR A 129 -14.45 12.80 11.94
N SER A 130 -15.14 13.85 11.46
CA SER A 130 -14.45 15.03 10.95
C SER A 130 -13.50 15.61 12.00
N PRO A 131 -12.23 15.88 11.63
CA PRO A 131 -11.26 16.47 12.55
C PRO A 131 -11.67 17.88 12.97
N ASP A 132 -11.14 18.39 14.08
CA ASP A 132 -11.38 19.76 14.56
C ASP A 132 -10.60 20.80 13.73
N SER A 133 -9.52 20.37 13.09
CA SER A 133 -8.70 21.17 12.19
C SER A 133 -8.22 20.35 11.01
N ILE A 134 -8.05 20.98 9.85
CA ILE A 134 -7.47 20.38 8.64
C ILE A 134 -6.10 21.00 8.44
N GLU A 135 -5.08 20.16 8.24
CA GLU A 135 -3.77 20.62 7.79
C GLU A 135 -3.83 20.87 6.29
N GLU A 136 -3.45 22.08 5.86
CA GLU A 136 -3.35 22.34 4.44
C GLU A 136 -2.11 21.65 3.87
N PRO A 137 -2.22 20.92 2.75
CA PRO A 137 -1.07 20.25 2.16
C PRO A 137 0.01 21.25 1.77
N VAL A 138 1.21 21.05 2.28
CA VAL A 138 2.36 21.89 1.96
C VAL A 138 2.83 21.57 0.55
N LYS A 139 2.79 22.58 -0.35
CA LYS A 139 3.43 22.49 -1.66
C LYS A 139 4.94 22.55 -1.46
N MET A 140 5.63 21.44 -1.58
CA MET A 140 7.09 21.46 -1.62
C MET A 140 7.58 21.81 -3.02
N HIS A 141 8.54 22.73 -3.08
CA HIS A 141 9.19 23.03 -4.35
C HIS A 141 10.11 21.88 -4.73
N PHE A 142 9.97 21.44 -5.97
CA PHE A 142 10.88 20.51 -6.61
C PHE A 142 12.21 21.22 -6.93
N HIS A 143 13.31 20.56 -6.60
CA HIS A 143 14.65 20.97 -7.00
C HIS A 143 15.28 19.81 -7.76
N ASP A 144 15.50 19.97 -9.05
CA ASP A 144 16.20 18.99 -9.90
C ASP A 144 17.70 18.96 -9.57
N ASN A 145 18.05 18.44 -8.40
CA ASN A 145 19.43 18.35 -7.94
C ASN A 145 19.97 16.93 -7.84
N TYR A 146 19.11 15.89 -8.01
CA TYR A 146 19.56 14.51 -7.81
C TYR A 146 20.45 14.00 -8.95
N ASN A 147 20.37 14.61 -10.14
CA ASN A 147 21.23 14.27 -11.29
C ASN A 147 22.68 14.78 -11.14
N ARG A 148 23.01 15.47 -10.05
CA ARG A 148 24.37 16.01 -9.79
C ARG A 148 25.23 15.12 -8.91
N TRP A 149 24.83 13.88 -8.67
CA TRP A 149 25.64 12.93 -7.88
C TRP A 149 26.76 12.36 -8.76
N ASP A 150 27.96 12.90 -8.60
CA ASP A 150 29.15 12.52 -9.37
C ASP A 150 29.79 11.18 -8.98
N SER A 151 29.23 10.42 -8.07
CA SER A 151 29.96 9.38 -7.37
C SER A 151 29.76 7.96 -7.87
N VAL A 152 28.77 7.68 -8.74
CA VAL A 152 28.46 6.33 -9.19
C VAL A 152 28.71 6.23 -10.69
N ARG A 153 29.96 5.93 -11.03
CA ARG A 153 30.43 5.93 -12.40
C ARG A 153 30.18 4.58 -13.08
N ASN A 154 29.57 4.60 -14.25
CA ASN A 154 29.39 3.42 -15.12
C ASN A 154 28.64 2.25 -14.46
N ASP A 155 27.78 2.50 -13.48
CA ASP A 155 26.96 1.49 -12.84
C ASP A 155 25.47 1.71 -13.17
N PRO A 156 24.84 0.85 -14.00
CA PRO A 156 23.43 0.98 -14.37
C PRO A 156 22.48 0.95 -13.18
N LEU A 157 22.87 0.33 -12.06
CA LEU A 157 22.08 0.24 -10.84
C LEU A 157 22.30 1.45 -9.92
N GLY A 158 23.42 2.16 -10.08
CA GLY A 158 23.75 3.30 -9.26
C GLY A 158 23.78 2.98 -7.77
N LEU A 159 23.21 3.87 -6.97
CA LEU A 159 23.11 3.71 -5.52
C LEU A 159 22.14 2.57 -5.09
N SER A 160 21.31 2.07 -6.00
CA SER A 160 20.42 0.92 -5.73
C SER A 160 21.17 -0.41 -5.70
N ARG A 161 22.45 -0.47 -6.13
CA ARG A 161 23.22 -1.72 -6.21
C ARG A 161 23.13 -2.54 -4.93
N THR A 162 23.42 -1.93 -3.78
CA THR A 162 23.40 -2.65 -2.49
C THR A 162 22.07 -3.32 -2.19
N GLN A 163 20.96 -2.62 -2.43
CA GLN A 163 19.62 -3.14 -2.14
C GLN A 163 19.17 -4.21 -3.14
N LEU A 164 19.62 -4.15 -4.39
CA LEU A 164 19.29 -5.13 -5.42
C LEU A 164 20.19 -6.37 -5.37
N GLU A 165 21.51 -6.21 -5.19
CA GLU A 165 22.46 -7.32 -5.05
C GLU A 165 22.18 -8.15 -3.79
N MET A 166 21.75 -7.51 -2.68
CA MET A 166 21.43 -8.22 -1.45
C MET A 166 20.46 -9.37 -1.66
N VAL A 167 19.54 -9.20 -2.59
CA VAL A 167 18.44 -10.13 -2.90
C VAL A 167 18.57 -10.76 -4.30
N GLY A 168 19.71 -10.61 -4.98
CA GLY A 168 19.97 -11.20 -6.31
C GLY A 168 19.18 -10.58 -7.45
N GLY A 169 18.68 -9.34 -7.27
CA GLY A 169 17.91 -8.62 -8.26
C GLY A 169 18.74 -8.08 -9.41
N ASP A 170 20.00 -7.74 -9.17
CA ASP A 170 20.99 -7.37 -10.18
C ASP A 170 21.10 -8.40 -11.30
N ARG A 171 21.14 -9.70 -10.93
CA ARG A 171 21.23 -10.83 -11.86
C ARG A 171 19.99 -10.96 -12.76
N LEU A 172 18.78 -10.64 -12.24
CA LEU A 172 17.58 -10.62 -13.08
C LEU A 172 17.62 -9.45 -14.07
N HIS A 173 18.12 -8.29 -13.63
CA HIS A 173 18.26 -7.12 -14.51
C HIS A 173 19.32 -7.36 -15.62
N GLU A 174 20.39 -8.11 -15.35
CA GLU A 174 21.41 -8.50 -16.34
C GLU A 174 20.84 -9.32 -17.50
N ILE A 175 19.77 -10.11 -17.25
CA ILE A 175 19.09 -10.91 -18.29
C ILE A 175 17.78 -10.25 -18.76
N ASP A 176 17.63 -8.93 -18.58
CA ASP A 176 16.51 -8.10 -19.05
C ASP A 176 15.15 -8.45 -18.39
N LEU A 177 15.16 -9.06 -17.23
CA LEU A 177 13.97 -9.23 -16.38
C LEU A 177 13.82 -8.02 -15.46
N ARG A 178 13.01 -7.02 -15.92
CA ARG A 178 12.85 -5.70 -15.28
C ARG A 178 11.39 -5.35 -14.96
N GLY A 179 10.50 -6.37 -14.95
CA GLY A 179 9.08 -6.22 -14.67
C GLY A 179 8.21 -5.93 -15.89
N ARG A 180 8.75 -6.04 -17.11
CA ARG A 180 8.00 -5.79 -18.35
C ARG A 180 6.78 -6.72 -18.48
N GLY A 181 5.61 -6.12 -18.77
CA GLY A 181 4.35 -6.85 -18.92
C GLY A 181 3.57 -7.02 -17.61
N ILE A 182 4.20 -6.82 -16.45
CA ILE A 182 3.57 -6.89 -15.13
C ILE A 182 3.02 -5.52 -14.73
N MET A 183 1.85 -5.51 -14.10
CA MET A 183 1.21 -4.30 -13.59
C MET A 183 1.21 -4.30 -12.06
N ILE A 184 1.76 -3.23 -11.47
CA ILE A 184 1.89 -3.06 -10.02
C ILE A 184 1.00 -1.90 -9.57
N ALA A 185 0.19 -2.09 -8.53
CA ALA A 185 -0.44 -0.99 -7.81
C ALA A 185 0.39 -0.63 -6.57
N VAL A 186 0.67 0.65 -6.39
CA VAL A 186 1.32 1.20 -5.19
C VAL A 186 0.24 1.87 -4.35
N LEU A 187 -0.07 1.29 -3.19
CA LEU A 187 -1.03 1.80 -2.21
C LEU A 187 -0.26 2.57 -1.14
N ASP A 188 -0.54 3.88 -1.00
CA ASP A 188 0.24 4.75 -0.12
C ASP A 188 -0.56 6.01 0.29
N GLY A 189 0.00 6.81 1.21
CA GLY A 189 -0.61 8.04 1.73
C GLY A 189 -0.41 9.28 0.84
N GLY A 190 0.56 9.28 -0.09
CA GLY A 190 0.79 10.42 -0.98
C GLY A 190 2.00 10.27 -1.90
N PHE A 191 1.90 10.91 -3.07
CA PHE A 191 2.87 10.79 -4.17
C PHE A 191 3.39 12.17 -4.60
N GLN A 192 3.85 12.97 -3.63
CA GLN A 192 4.27 14.35 -3.88
C GLN A 192 5.30 14.43 -5.00
N ASN A 193 5.02 15.30 -5.99
CA ASN A 193 5.85 15.58 -7.16
C ASN A 193 6.20 14.37 -8.05
N ALA A 194 5.66 13.18 -7.83
CA ALA A 194 5.99 12.00 -8.65
C ALA A 194 5.76 12.22 -10.16
N ASN A 195 4.81 13.08 -10.52
CA ASN A 195 4.54 13.46 -11.91
C ASN A 195 5.56 14.43 -12.54
N GLN A 196 6.51 14.96 -11.76
CA GLN A 196 7.47 15.96 -12.21
C GLN A 196 8.93 15.47 -12.11
N LEU A 197 9.16 14.39 -11.35
CA LEU A 197 10.51 13.86 -11.12
C LEU A 197 11.06 13.21 -12.40
N PRO A 198 12.21 13.64 -12.92
CA PRO A 198 12.79 13.10 -14.14
C PRO A 198 13.06 11.59 -14.09
N CYS A 199 13.32 11.03 -12.90
CA CYS A 199 13.51 9.57 -12.74
C CYS A 199 12.28 8.73 -13.09
N PHE A 200 11.11 9.34 -13.25
CA PHE A 200 9.87 8.69 -13.66
C PHE A 200 9.41 9.05 -15.07
N SER A 201 10.20 9.86 -15.83
CA SER A 201 9.79 10.31 -17.18
C SER A 201 9.48 9.16 -18.14
N ASP A 202 10.22 8.07 -18.05
CA ASP A 202 10.03 6.88 -18.88
C ASP A 202 9.19 5.78 -18.22
N THR A 203 8.74 6.02 -17.00
CA THR A 203 7.93 5.05 -16.25
C THR A 203 6.50 5.01 -16.78
N ARG A 204 5.97 3.82 -16.99
CA ARG A 204 4.59 3.62 -17.45
C ARG A 204 3.61 3.73 -16.30
N ILE A 205 3.03 4.90 -16.08
CA ILE A 205 1.96 5.12 -15.11
C ILE A 205 0.63 4.96 -15.85
N ALA A 206 -0.13 3.89 -15.55
CA ALA A 206 -1.44 3.63 -16.14
C ALA A 206 -2.50 4.61 -15.64
N GLY A 207 -2.34 5.13 -14.42
CA GLY A 207 -3.20 6.16 -13.85
C GLY A 207 -3.00 6.33 -12.35
N THR A 208 -3.80 7.22 -11.80
CA THR A 208 -3.83 7.55 -10.37
C THR A 208 -5.26 7.55 -9.86
N HIS A 209 -5.47 7.22 -8.57
CA HIS A 209 -6.76 7.39 -7.92
C HIS A 209 -6.59 7.75 -6.44
N ASP A 210 -7.46 8.65 -5.93
CA ASP A 210 -7.43 9.15 -4.55
C ASP A 210 -8.72 8.73 -3.81
N PHE A 211 -8.66 7.63 -3.09
CA PHE A 211 -9.80 7.09 -2.34
C PHE A 211 -10.13 7.92 -1.10
N VAL A 212 -9.14 8.59 -0.50
CA VAL A 212 -9.33 9.48 0.64
C VAL A 212 -10.20 10.65 0.23
N ARG A 213 -9.84 11.37 -0.84
CA ARG A 213 -10.61 12.52 -1.33
C ARG A 213 -11.93 12.12 -1.95
N GLN A 214 -12.01 10.97 -2.58
CA GLN A 214 -13.27 10.44 -3.07
C GLN A 214 -14.31 10.40 -1.96
N VAL A 215 -14.00 9.81 -0.82
CA VAL A 215 -14.89 9.69 0.33
C VAL A 215 -15.13 11.06 1.00
N MET A 216 -14.05 11.80 1.29
CA MET A 216 -14.12 13.12 1.95
C MET A 216 -14.91 14.15 1.15
N ASN A 217 -14.91 14.06 -0.17
CA ASN A 217 -15.67 14.92 -1.04
C ASN A 217 -17.08 14.40 -1.35
N GLY A 218 -17.51 13.28 -0.75
CA GLY A 218 -18.87 12.77 -0.87
C GLY A 218 -19.10 11.81 -2.03
N GLY A 219 -18.14 10.98 -2.36
CA GLY A 219 -18.27 9.90 -3.32
C GLY A 219 -17.87 10.26 -4.75
N GLU A 220 -17.97 9.28 -5.65
CA GLU A 220 -17.45 9.34 -7.04
C GLU A 220 -17.99 10.48 -7.91
N ASN A 221 -19.14 11.05 -7.56
CA ASN A 221 -19.82 12.07 -8.37
C ASN A 221 -19.36 13.51 -8.09
N ASN A 222 -18.35 13.73 -7.24
CA ASN A 222 -17.93 15.08 -6.90
C ASN A 222 -17.00 15.69 -7.97
N LYS A 223 -17.54 16.59 -8.77
CA LYS A 223 -16.86 17.31 -9.89
C LYS A 223 -15.77 18.30 -9.45
N LYS A 224 -15.47 18.44 -8.15
CA LYS A 224 -14.47 19.38 -7.64
C LYS A 224 -13.06 18.79 -7.46
N TYR A 225 -12.83 17.56 -7.87
CA TYR A 225 -11.52 16.94 -7.80
C TYR A 225 -10.58 17.55 -8.85
N ASP A 226 -9.49 18.13 -8.40
CA ASP A 226 -8.38 18.55 -9.26
C ASP A 226 -7.33 17.41 -9.30
N PRO A 227 -7.13 16.72 -10.43
CA PRO A 227 -6.14 15.66 -10.56
C PRO A 227 -4.72 16.08 -10.16
N ALA A 228 -4.36 17.36 -10.37
CA ALA A 228 -3.04 17.87 -9.97
C ALA A 228 -2.82 17.84 -8.46
N SER A 229 -3.89 17.87 -7.68
CA SER A 229 -3.84 17.82 -6.23
C SER A 229 -3.43 16.44 -5.67
N PHE A 230 -3.47 15.38 -6.50
CA PHE A 230 -2.96 14.04 -6.15
C PHE A 230 -1.46 14.07 -5.84
N PHE A 231 -0.72 14.92 -6.53
CA PHE A 231 0.72 15.04 -6.39
C PHE A 231 1.17 16.14 -5.40
N ILE A 232 0.27 16.52 -4.49
CA ILE A 232 0.52 17.47 -3.41
C ILE A 232 0.31 16.74 -2.08
N GLY A 233 1.16 17.01 -1.08
CA GLY A 233 1.06 16.41 0.26
C GLY A 233 2.37 15.76 0.67
N ILE A 234 2.31 14.54 1.19
CA ILE A 234 3.49 13.80 1.64
C ILE A 234 4.18 13.06 0.49
N ASP A 235 5.48 12.81 0.65
CA ASP A 235 6.32 12.15 -0.35
C ASP A 235 6.63 10.68 -0.02
N HIS A 236 5.95 10.09 0.97
CA HIS A 236 6.21 8.70 1.37
C HIS A 236 6.03 7.74 0.19
N GLY A 237 4.88 7.81 -0.51
CA GLY A 237 4.64 7.00 -1.70
C GLY A 237 5.57 7.34 -2.87
N THR A 238 6.06 8.58 -2.99
CA THR A 238 7.10 8.94 -3.98
C THR A 238 8.40 8.20 -3.70
N LYS A 239 8.83 8.15 -2.44
CA LYS A 239 10.01 7.38 -2.00
C LYS A 239 9.83 5.88 -2.26
N VAL A 240 8.69 5.32 -1.87
CA VAL A 240 8.32 3.92 -2.16
C VAL A 240 8.33 3.65 -3.67
N PHE A 241 7.72 4.52 -4.45
CA PHE A 241 7.69 4.42 -5.91
C PHE A 241 9.07 4.53 -6.54
N SER A 242 9.98 5.33 -5.97
CA SER A 242 11.36 5.41 -6.45
C SER A 242 12.14 4.10 -6.28
N ALA A 243 11.90 3.34 -5.19
CA ALA A 243 12.48 2.02 -5.00
C ALA A 243 11.98 0.97 -6.00
N LEU A 244 10.76 1.16 -6.53
CA LEU A 244 10.15 0.29 -7.55
C LEU A 244 10.55 0.67 -8.97
N ALA A 245 10.42 1.94 -9.33
CA ALA A 245 10.23 2.39 -10.70
C ALA A 245 11.27 3.38 -11.21
N ALA A 246 12.16 3.90 -10.35
CA ALA A 246 13.10 4.93 -10.79
C ALA A 246 13.97 4.45 -11.94
N GLN A 247 14.11 5.31 -12.94
CA GLN A 247 14.97 5.13 -14.10
C GLN A 247 15.91 6.34 -14.22
N SER A 248 16.90 6.38 -13.35
CA SER A 248 17.95 7.40 -13.37
C SER A 248 19.30 6.69 -13.47
N PRO A 249 19.78 6.41 -14.70
CA PRO A 249 21.02 5.67 -14.93
C PRO A 249 22.17 6.28 -14.12
N GLU A 250 23.01 5.41 -13.53
CA GLU A 250 24.16 5.78 -12.70
C GLU A 250 23.82 6.48 -11.37
N VAL A 251 22.53 6.83 -11.14
CA VAL A 251 22.09 7.44 -9.89
C VAL A 251 21.27 6.46 -9.06
N LEU A 252 20.13 6.01 -9.59
CA LEU A 252 19.23 5.08 -8.90
C LEU A 252 18.35 4.34 -9.89
N CYS A 253 18.35 3.01 -9.80
CA CYS A 253 17.50 2.12 -10.57
C CYS A 253 16.48 1.45 -9.62
N GLY A 254 15.20 1.53 -9.96
CA GLY A 254 14.14 0.81 -9.25
C GLY A 254 14.24 -0.71 -9.44
N SER A 255 13.55 -1.46 -8.58
CA SER A 255 13.54 -2.92 -8.61
C SER A 255 12.76 -3.50 -9.80
N ALA A 256 11.80 -2.76 -10.37
CA ALA A 256 11.04 -3.13 -11.57
C ALA A 256 10.81 -1.93 -12.51
N PRO A 257 11.88 -1.32 -13.07
CA PRO A 257 11.77 -0.06 -13.78
C PRO A 257 10.91 -0.12 -15.05
N GLU A 258 10.66 -1.31 -15.60
CA GLU A 258 9.88 -1.50 -16.84
C GLU A 258 8.44 -2.02 -16.59
N ALA A 259 8.02 -2.16 -15.33
CA ALA A 259 6.65 -2.50 -15.00
C ALA A 259 5.67 -1.34 -15.33
N THR A 260 4.39 -1.63 -15.33
CA THR A 260 3.33 -0.62 -15.46
C THR A 260 2.72 -0.36 -14.09
N TYR A 261 2.43 0.90 -13.76
CA TYR A 261 2.06 1.29 -12.41
C TYR A 261 0.70 1.97 -12.31
N TRP A 262 -0.05 1.62 -11.26
CA TRP A 262 -1.12 2.42 -10.71
C TRP A 262 -0.66 3.04 -9.39
N LEU A 263 -0.87 4.35 -9.20
CA LEU A 263 -0.60 5.04 -7.95
C LEU A 263 -1.94 5.30 -7.25
N LEU A 264 -2.14 4.70 -6.09
CA LEU A 264 -3.42 4.68 -5.38
C LEU A 264 -3.24 5.27 -3.98
N ARG A 265 -3.83 6.45 -3.75
CA ARG A 265 -3.82 7.06 -2.42
C ARG A 265 -4.97 6.50 -1.58
N CYS A 266 -4.64 5.86 -0.48
CA CYS A 266 -5.60 5.20 0.42
C CYS A 266 -5.31 5.39 1.91
N GLU A 267 -4.49 6.38 2.28
CA GLU A 267 -4.19 6.76 3.66
C GLU A 267 -4.26 8.28 3.81
N ASP A 268 -4.81 8.74 4.93
CA ASP A 268 -4.82 10.15 5.33
C ASP A 268 -3.71 10.40 6.37
N PRO A 269 -2.59 11.05 6.01
CA PRO A 269 -1.47 11.23 6.92
C PRO A 269 -1.77 12.15 8.11
N THR A 270 -2.97 12.73 8.19
CA THR A 270 -3.36 13.68 9.26
C THR A 270 -4.16 13.03 10.38
N THR A 271 -4.69 11.82 10.16
CA THR A 271 -5.51 11.07 11.12
C THR A 271 -5.23 9.58 11.02
N GLU A 272 -5.44 8.84 12.09
CA GLU A 272 -5.34 7.39 12.13
C GLU A 272 -6.70 6.83 12.54
N MET A 273 -7.56 6.54 11.57
CA MET A 273 -8.95 6.14 11.82
C MET A 273 -9.33 4.87 11.04
N PRO A 274 -10.28 4.05 11.53
CA PRO A 274 -10.65 2.78 10.88
C PRO A 274 -11.15 2.90 9.44
N ILE A 275 -11.53 4.10 8.97
CA ILE A 275 -11.95 4.34 7.60
C ILE A 275 -10.79 4.10 6.59
N GLU A 276 -9.53 4.17 7.03
CA GLU A 276 -8.38 3.93 6.16
C GLU A 276 -8.32 2.49 5.69
N GLU A 277 -8.84 1.56 6.48
CA GLU A 277 -9.03 0.19 6.03
C GLU A 277 -10.05 0.08 4.87
N ASP A 278 -11.09 0.94 4.86
CA ASP A 278 -12.04 1.01 3.75
C ASP A 278 -11.42 1.61 2.50
N TYR A 279 -10.59 2.66 2.64
CA TYR A 279 -9.85 3.24 1.52
C TYR A 279 -8.93 2.19 0.90
N TRP A 280 -8.21 1.45 1.74
CA TRP A 280 -7.33 0.37 1.30
C TRP A 280 -8.11 -0.75 0.60
N ALA A 281 -9.24 -1.17 1.15
CA ALA A 281 -10.08 -2.20 0.54
C ALA A 281 -10.62 -1.76 -0.83
N MET A 282 -11.10 -0.51 -0.94
CA MET A 282 -11.55 0.05 -2.22
C MET A 282 -10.38 0.14 -3.23
N ALA A 283 -9.17 0.48 -2.78
CA ALA A 283 -7.99 0.52 -3.62
C ALA A 283 -7.59 -0.87 -4.13
N ALA A 284 -7.64 -1.90 -3.26
CA ALA A 284 -7.37 -3.29 -3.62
C ALA A 284 -8.39 -3.83 -4.64
N GLU A 285 -9.68 -3.53 -4.44
CA GLU A 285 -10.75 -3.91 -5.38
C GLU A 285 -10.65 -3.17 -6.72
N PHE A 286 -10.25 -1.91 -6.70
CA PHE A 286 -9.96 -1.15 -7.91
C PHE A 286 -8.76 -1.77 -8.65
N ALA A 287 -7.68 -2.10 -7.95
CA ALA A 287 -6.50 -2.75 -8.52
C ALA A 287 -6.86 -4.08 -9.19
N ASP A 288 -7.70 -4.90 -8.54
CA ASP A 288 -8.26 -6.12 -9.14
C ASP A 288 -9.00 -5.82 -10.45
N SER A 289 -9.91 -4.85 -10.41
CA SER A 289 -10.72 -4.46 -11.57
C SER A 289 -9.88 -3.89 -12.71
N ALA A 290 -8.82 -3.13 -12.39
CA ALA A 290 -7.88 -2.57 -13.36
C ALA A 290 -6.98 -3.63 -14.01
N GLY A 291 -6.93 -4.85 -13.46
CA GLY A 291 -6.10 -5.95 -13.96
C GLY A 291 -4.67 -5.92 -13.45
N VAL A 292 -4.46 -5.38 -12.25
CA VAL A 292 -3.16 -5.38 -11.55
C VAL A 292 -2.75 -6.80 -11.17
N ASP A 293 -1.48 -7.11 -11.30
CA ASP A 293 -0.90 -8.41 -10.98
C ASP A 293 -0.32 -8.44 -9.55
N ILE A 294 0.27 -7.33 -9.11
CA ILE A 294 0.95 -7.21 -7.81
C ILE A 294 0.53 -5.91 -7.13
N ILE A 295 0.32 -5.96 -5.82
CA ILE A 295 0.10 -4.78 -4.99
C ILE A 295 1.30 -4.60 -4.07
N ASN A 296 1.88 -3.39 -4.05
CA ASN A 296 2.78 -2.92 -3.00
C ASN A 296 2.00 -2.10 -1.98
N SER A 297 1.98 -2.54 -0.73
CA SER A 297 1.39 -1.80 0.39
C SER A 297 2.45 -1.53 1.45
N SER A 298 2.89 -0.28 1.53
CA SER A 298 3.85 0.16 2.55
C SER A 298 3.15 0.81 3.73
N LEU A 299 1.96 0.31 4.06
CA LEU A 299 1.03 0.79 5.09
C LEU A 299 0.78 -0.29 6.14
N GLY A 300 0.32 0.13 7.33
CA GLY A 300 -0.07 -0.82 8.35
C GLY A 300 -0.57 -0.16 9.63
N TYR A 301 -1.58 -0.76 10.25
CA TYR A 301 -2.33 -0.21 11.37
C TYR A 301 -2.24 -1.12 12.59
N ASN A 302 -2.24 -0.53 13.79
CA ASN A 302 -2.38 -1.23 15.06
C ASN A 302 -3.02 -0.35 16.13
N ASP A 303 -2.92 0.95 16.00
CA ASP A 303 -3.46 1.93 16.96
C ASP A 303 -4.26 2.98 16.20
N TYR A 304 -5.37 3.41 16.76
CA TYR A 304 -6.26 4.41 16.17
C TYR A 304 -6.47 5.58 17.09
N ASP A 305 -6.72 6.74 16.51
CA ASP A 305 -7.12 7.95 17.21
C ASP A 305 -8.41 7.71 18.00
N LYS A 306 -8.48 8.27 19.21
CA LYS A 306 -9.71 8.17 19.99
C LYS A 306 -10.87 8.93 19.31
N PRO A 307 -12.09 8.40 19.37
CA PRO A 307 -12.57 7.35 20.28
C PRO A 307 -12.50 5.92 19.72
N PHE A 308 -11.79 5.66 18.64
CA PHE A 308 -11.75 4.36 17.99
C PHE A 308 -10.94 3.34 18.82
N ALA A 309 -11.34 2.09 18.73
CA ALA A 309 -10.65 1.00 19.41
C ALA A 309 -9.48 0.50 18.56
N SER A 310 -8.29 0.47 19.14
CA SER A 310 -7.07 -0.09 18.56
C SER A 310 -7.09 -1.61 18.58
N TYR A 311 -6.27 -2.23 17.70
CA TYR A 311 -6.11 -3.68 17.64
C TYR A 311 -5.36 -4.23 18.87
N ARG A 312 -5.55 -5.50 19.12
CA ARG A 312 -4.86 -6.28 20.15
C ARG A 312 -4.07 -7.40 19.47
N LEU A 313 -3.08 -7.94 20.15
CA LEU A 313 -2.27 -9.03 19.60
C LEU A 313 -3.09 -10.26 19.16
N ARG A 314 -4.21 -10.52 19.83
CA ARG A 314 -5.13 -11.61 19.46
C ARG A 314 -5.89 -11.39 18.15
N ASP A 315 -5.91 -10.16 17.65
CA ASP A 315 -6.61 -9.79 16.41
C ASP A 315 -5.71 -9.96 15.18
N LEU A 316 -4.43 -10.37 15.38
CA LEU A 316 -3.46 -10.65 14.31
C LEU A 316 -3.60 -12.09 13.79
N ASP A 317 -4.73 -12.44 13.19
CA ASP A 317 -5.06 -13.79 12.71
C ASP A 317 -5.38 -13.85 11.21
N GLY A 318 -5.21 -12.72 10.50
CA GLY A 318 -5.51 -12.59 9.07
C GLY A 318 -6.99 -12.41 8.74
N HIS A 319 -7.88 -12.36 9.73
CA HIS A 319 -9.33 -12.30 9.54
C HIS A 319 -10.04 -11.27 10.43
N ALA A 320 -9.55 -11.02 11.64
CA ALA A 320 -10.22 -10.17 12.62
C ALA A 320 -10.27 -8.71 12.18
N SER A 321 -9.22 -8.19 11.56
CA SER A 321 -9.24 -6.85 10.99
C SER A 321 -9.91 -6.83 9.61
N PHE A 322 -10.58 -5.73 9.30
CA PHE A 322 -11.25 -5.55 8.02
C PHE A 322 -10.26 -5.58 6.85
N ILE A 323 -9.12 -4.93 7.03
CA ILE A 323 -8.07 -4.86 6.01
C ILE A 323 -7.37 -6.23 5.81
N SER A 324 -7.06 -7.00 6.88
CA SER A 324 -6.44 -8.32 6.75
C SER A 324 -7.37 -9.34 6.12
N HIS A 325 -8.67 -9.27 6.44
CA HIS A 325 -9.67 -10.08 5.75
C HIS A 325 -9.66 -9.82 4.24
N THR A 326 -9.66 -8.53 3.85
CA THR A 326 -9.59 -8.13 2.43
C THR A 326 -8.28 -8.56 1.78
N ALA A 327 -7.15 -8.37 2.46
CA ALA A 327 -5.82 -8.75 1.97
C ALA A 327 -5.71 -10.26 1.72
N SER A 328 -6.27 -11.08 2.61
CA SER A 328 -6.29 -12.55 2.50
C SER A 328 -7.07 -13.06 1.27
N MET A 329 -7.91 -12.22 0.66
CA MET A 329 -8.67 -12.59 -0.55
C MET A 329 -7.84 -12.45 -1.84
N LEU A 330 -6.77 -11.64 -1.83
CA LEU A 330 -6.06 -11.22 -3.06
C LEU A 330 -5.46 -12.39 -3.85
N ALA A 331 -4.82 -13.34 -3.18
CA ALA A 331 -4.26 -14.52 -3.86
C ALA A 331 -5.34 -15.37 -4.54
N GLY A 332 -6.55 -15.42 -3.98
CA GLY A 332 -7.72 -16.04 -4.60
C GLY A 332 -8.24 -15.28 -5.83
N LYS A 333 -7.84 -14.02 -5.99
CA LYS A 333 -8.10 -13.20 -7.18
C LYS A 333 -6.92 -13.22 -8.16
N GLY A 334 -5.82 -13.91 -7.84
CA GLY A 334 -4.63 -14.04 -8.64
C GLY A 334 -3.66 -12.86 -8.51
N ILE A 335 -3.72 -12.13 -7.40
CA ILE A 335 -2.89 -10.96 -7.13
C ILE A 335 -1.93 -11.28 -6.00
N ILE A 336 -0.65 -10.92 -6.16
CA ILE A 336 0.34 -10.97 -5.08
C ILE A 336 0.28 -9.65 -4.30
N LEU A 337 0.14 -9.72 -2.98
CA LEU A 337 0.34 -8.59 -2.09
C LEU A 337 1.71 -8.67 -1.43
N CYS A 338 2.53 -7.65 -1.63
CA CYS A 338 3.71 -7.38 -0.82
C CYS A 338 3.35 -6.31 0.22
N SER A 339 3.36 -6.67 1.49
CA SER A 339 2.98 -5.79 2.62
C SER A 339 4.15 -5.57 3.56
N SER A 340 4.36 -4.33 3.99
CA SER A 340 5.36 -4.03 5.01
C SER A 340 4.97 -4.65 6.36
N ALA A 341 5.97 -5.19 7.08
CA ALA A 341 5.75 -5.82 8.38
C ALA A 341 5.34 -4.82 9.48
N GLY A 342 5.68 -3.54 9.30
CA GLY A 342 5.53 -2.48 10.30
C GLY A 342 6.84 -2.07 10.95
N ASN A 343 6.82 -0.95 11.67
CA ASN A 343 8.01 -0.32 12.24
C ASN A 343 7.93 -0.20 13.79
N SER A 344 7.24 -1.13 14.43
CA SER A 344 6.98 -1.10 15.88
C SER A 344 7.97 -1.92 16.71
N GLY A 345 9.07 -2.44 16.11
CA GLY A 345 10.02 -3.33 16.78
C GLY A 345 10.61 -2.78 18.09
N MET A 346 10.82 -1.46 18.18
CA MET A 346 11.30 -0.78 19.38
C MET A 346 10.18 -0.18 20.26
N GLN A 347 8.92 -0.32 19.82
CA GLN A 347 7.75 0.16 20.56
C GLN A 347 7.16 -0.94 21.45
N ALA A 348 6.21 -0.60 22.32
CA ALA A 348 5.53 -1.57 23.17
C ALA A 348 4.78 -2.64 22.39
N TRP A 349 4.28 -2.34 21.19
CA TRP A 349 3.57 -3.25 20.31
C TRP A 349 4.47 -4.37 19.79
N LYS A 350 5.65 -4.08 19.27
CA LYS A 350 6.70 -4.96 18.72
C LYS A 350 6.29 -5.84 17.56
N LYS A 351 5.02 -6.19 17.44
CA LYS A 351 4.49 -7.15 16.47
C LYS A 351 4.20 -6.50 15.12
N ILE A 352 4.02 -7.35 14.13
CA ILE A 352 3.52 -6.92 12.82
C ILE A 352 2.22 -6.11 12.96
N THR A 353 1.97 -5.24 12.00
CA THR A 353 0.73 -4.44 11.92
C THR A 353 -0.21 -5.04 10.88
N VAL A 354 -1.52 -4.84 11.01
CA VAL A 354 -2.45 -5.26 9.95
C VAL A 354 -2.22 -4.39 8.70
N PRO A 355 -2.22 -4.92 7.46
CA PRO A 355 -2.61 -6.27 7.05
C PRO A 355 -1.46 -7.29 6.93
N ALA A 356 -0.30 -7.04 7.54
CA ALA A 356 0.87 -7.93 7.43
C ALA A 356 0.62 -9.34 8.01
N ASP A 357 -0.42 -9.51 8.83
CA ASP A 357 -0.87 -10.79 9.36
C ASP A 357 -1.76 -11.60 8.40
N ALA A 358 -2.13 -11.05 7.25
CA ALA A 358 -3.01 -11.70 6.28
C ALA A 358 -2.43 -13.02 5.74
N HIS A 359 -3.33 -13.89 5.26
CA HIS A 359 -2.99 -15.15 4.62
C HIS A 359 -2.59 -14.94 3.17
N ASP A 360 -1.74 -15.84 2.65
CA ASP A 360 -1.36 -15.88 1.23
C ASP A 360 -0.83 -14.54 0.68
N ILE A 361 0.03 -13.87 1.45
CA ILE A 361 0.72 -12.63 1.06
C ILE A 361 2.23 -12.76 1.30
N LEU A 362 3.01 -11.82 0.80
CA LEU A 362 4.41 -11.63 1.18
C LEU A 362 4.54 -10.46 2.16
N THR A 363 4.69 -10.76 3.44
CA THR A 363 5.01 -9.77 4.46
C THR A 363 6.52 -9.56 4.50
N VAL A 364 6.96 -8.30 4.37
CA VAL A 364 8.38 -7.96 4.21
C VAL A 364 8.91 -7.23 5.45
N GLY A 365 9.88 -7.85 6.11
CA GLY A 365 10.68 -7.27 7.18
C GLY A 365 11.84 -6.41 6.66
N ALA A 366 12.63 -5.85 7.58
CA ALA A 366 13.76 -5.01 7.23
C ALA A 366 15.07 -5.49 7.85
N VAL A 367 16.15 -5.46 7.06
CA VAL A 367 17.53 -5.66 7.50
C VAL A 367 18.38 -4.43 7.18
N ASP A 368 19.56 -4.35 7.82
CA ASP A 368 20.60 -3.40 7.48
C ASP A 368 21.54 -3.94 6.36
N LYS A 369 22.54 -3.14 5.97
CA LYS A 369 23.52 -3.50 4.95
C LYS A 369 24.36 -4.75 5.31
N ASP A 370 24.47 -5.09 6.59
CA ASP A 370 25.19 -6.24 7.10
C ASP A 370 24.29 -7.48 7.28
N ARG A 371 23.06 -7.42 6.70
CA ARG A 371 22.02 -8.48 6.73
C ARG A 371 21.49 -8.81 8.13
N ARG A 372 21.62 -7.88 9.09
CA ARG A 372 21.06 -8.01 10.44
C ARG A 372 19.70 -7.38 10.51
N ASN A 373 18.83 -7.96 11.34
CA ASN A 373 17.51 -7.38 11.58
C ASN A 373 17.60 -5.90 11.97
N ALA A 374 16.84 -5.05 11.32
CA ALA A 374 16.71 -3.65 11.69
C ALA A 374 15.86 -3.54 12.98
N PRO A 375 16.38 -2.93 14.06
CA PRO A 375 15.71 -2.95 15.37
C PRO A 375 14.27 -2.40 15.35
N PHE A 376 13.96 -1.48 14.43
CA PHE A 376 12.61 -0.93 14.28
C PHE A 376 11.63 -1.90 13.61
N ALA A 377 12.10 -2.90 12.85
CA ALA A 377 11.23 -3.81 12.12
C ALA A 377 10.33 -4.60 13.07
N SER A 378 9.05 -4.61 12.77
CA SER A 378 8.05 -5.41 13.48
C SER A 378 8.28 -6.90 13.24
N VAL A 379 7.98 -7.73 14.25
CA VAL A 379 8.23 -9.18 14.24
C VAL A 379 6.93 -9.95 14.45
N GLY A 380 6.94 -11.22 14.02
CA GLY A 380 5.86 -12.17 14.28
C GLY A 380 5.95 -12.80 15.71
N PRO A 381 5.29 -13.94 15.93
CA PRO A 381 4.33 -14.57 15.01
C PRO A 381 2.98 -13.83 14.95
N THR A 382 2.10 -14.27 14.05
CA THR A 382 0.67 -13.98 14.15
C THR A 382 0.07 -14.64 15.39
N HIS A 383 -1.16 -14.24 15.76
CA HIS A 383 -1.85 -14.85 16.91
C HIS A 383 -2.14 -16.35 16.73
N ASP A 384 -2.44 -16.76 15.52
CA ASP A 384 -2.65 -18.16 15.14
C ASP A 384 -1.35 -18.94 14.88
N GLY A 385 -0.19 -18.35 15.17
CA GLY A 385 1.12 -19.02 15.20
C GLY A 385 1.86 -19.09 13.86
N ARG A 386 1.38 -18.41 12.80
CA ARG A 386 2.09 -18.37 11.52
C ARG A 386 3.37 -17.53 11.63
N VAL A 387 4.42 -17.99 10.96
CA VAL A 387 5.68 -17.24 10.83
C VAL A 387 5.42 -15.95 10.05
N LYS A 388 5.86 -14.84 10.60
CA LYS A 388 5.91 -13.51 9.98
C LYS A 388 7.13 -12.74 10.53
N PRO A 389 7.76 -11.84 9.69
CA PRO A 389 7.44 -11.62 8.28
C PRO A 389 7.66 -12.87 7.44
N ASP A 390 7.26 -12.86 6.15
CA ASP A 390 7.63 -13.97 5.23
C ASP A 390 9.12 -13.88 4.88
N VAL A 391 9.58 -12.71 4.45
CA VAL A 391 10.98 -12.46 4.03
C VAL A 391 11.44 -11.08 4.52
N ALA A 392 12.74 -10.82 4.41
CA ALA A 392 13.32 -9.53 4.75
C ALA A 392 14.28 -9.04 3.65
N ALA A 393 14.36 -7.73 3.47
CA ALA A 393 15.29 -7.09 2.55
C ALA A 393 15.85 -5.79 3.15
N LEU A 394 16.75 -5.09 2.44
CA LEU A 394 17.33 -3.84 2.92
C LEU A 394 16.25 -2.79 3.17
N GLY A 395 16.01 -2.46 4.43
CA GLY A 395 15.07 -1.44 4.88
C GLY A 395 15.71 -0.43 5.83
N SER A 396 16.96 -0.62 6.22
CA SER A 396 17.73 0.32 7.03
C SER A 396 18.84 0.94 6.20
N GLY A 397 18.61 2.17 5.74
CA GLY A 397 19.51 2.90 4.86
C GLY A 397 19.29 2.60 3.37
N THR A 398 18.06 2.35 2.97
CA THR A 398 17.64 2.18 1.58
C THR A 398 17.81 3.50 0.82
N ASN A 399 18.42 3.45 -0.37
CA ASN A 399 18.58 4.62 -1.22
C ASN A 399 17.29 4.87 -2.01
N LEU A 400 16.79 6.10 -1.97
CA LEU A 400 15.49 6.51 -2.48
C LEU A 400 15.58 7.91 -3.10
N ILE A 401 14.58 8.28 -3.90
CA ILE A 401 14.39 9.67 -4.36
C ILE A 401 13.18 10.26 -3.63
N SER A 402 13.41 11.38 -2.94
CA SER A 402 12.34 12.11 -2.23
C SER A 402 11.46 12.92 -3.19
N GLY A 403 10.30 13.37 -2.73
CA GLY A 403 9.45 14.28 -3.48
C GLY A 403 10.09 15.64 -3.81
N ARG A 404 11.25 15.96 -3.21
CA ARG A 404 12.07 17.11 -3.56
C ARG A 404 13.03 16.86 -4.72
N GLY A 405 13.09 15.64 -5.25
CA GLY A 405 14.05 15.25 -6.28
C GLY A 405 15.48 15.09 -5.76
N THR A 406 15.65 14.76 -4.48
CA THR A 406 16.96 14.48 -3.88
C THR A 406 17.09 13.01 -3.54
N VAL A 407 18.27 12.43 -3.80
CA VAL A 407 18.59 11.09 -3.30
C VAL A 407 18.81 11.16 -1.80
N ILE A 408 18.14 10.29 -1.09
CA ILE A 408 18.23 10.17 0.36
C ILE A 408 18.45 8.71 0.77
N ARG A 409 18.89 8.50 1.99
CA ARG A 409 18.85 7.21 2.68
C ARG A 409 17.80 7.29 3.77
N ASP A 410 16.86 6.35 3.73
CA ASP A 410 15.76 6.33 4.70
C ASP A 410 15.60 4.94 5.32
N MET A 411 14.80 4.84 6.39
CA MET A 411 14.60 3.62 7.16
C MET A 411 13.12 3.28 7.27
N GLY A 412 12.77 2.03 7.06
CA GLY A 412 11.41 1.51 7.20
C GLY A 412 11.23 0.19 6.46
N THR A 413 10.35 -0.66 6.97
CA THR A 413 9.84 -1.82 6.22
C THR A 413 9.10 -1.36 4.97
N SER A 414 8.61 -0.12 4.96
CA SER A 414 8.05 0.56 3.79
C SER A 414 9.00 0.64 2.59
N PHE A 415 10.32 0.54 2.81
CA PHE A 415 11.33 0.66 1.77
C PHE A 415 11.98 -0.68 1.39
N SER A 416 11.96 -1.68 2.27
CA SER A 416 12.30 -3.07 1.90
C SER A 416 11.19 -3.72 1.07
N THR A 417 9.95 -3.39 1.34
CA THR A 417 8.77 -3.93 0.63
C THR A 417 8.80 -3.67 -0.88
N PRO A 418 9.01 -2.43 -1.37
CA PRO A 418 9.06 -2.17 -2.80
C PRO A 418 10.28 -2.84 -3.49
N VAL A 419 11.40 -3.05 -2.81
CA VAL A 419 12.53 -3.80 -3.37
C VAL A 419 12.08 -5.24 -3.67
N VAL A 420 11.45 -5.91 -2.70
CA VAL A 420 10.91 -7.27 -2.89
C VAL A 420 9.80 -7.28 -3.93
N CYS A 421 8.83 -6.36 -3.84
CA CYS A 421 7.68 -6.28 -4.73
C CYS A 421 8.08 -6.15 -6.21
N GLY A 422 9.02 -5.26 -6.53
CA GLY A 422 9.48 -5.11 -7.90
C GLY A 422 10.23 -6.35 -8.41
N LEU A 423 11.03 -7.00 -7.56
CA LEU A 423 11.71 -8.24 -7.97
C LEU A 423 10.75 -9.43 -8.08
N VAL A 424 9.63 -9.44 -7.34
CA VAL A 424 8.52 -10.37 -7.61
C VAL A 424 7.98 -10.17 -9.03
N ALA A 425 7.86 -8.92 -9.49
CA ALA A 425 7.45 -8.64 -10.87
C ALA A 425 8.48 -9.12 -11.90
N CYS A 426 9.77 -8.93 -11.63
CA CYS A 426 10.85 -9.44 -12.49
C CYS A 426 10.84 -10.97 -12.55
N LEU A 427 10.69 -11.64 -11.41
CA LEU A 427 10.58 -13.09 -11.32
C LEU A 427 9.36 -13.60 -12.12
N TRP A 428 8.21 -12.96 -11.93
CA TRP A 428 6.98 -13.37 -12.63
C TRP A 428 7.04 -13.11 -14.13
N GLN A 429 7.72 -12.03 -14.57
CA GLN A 429 8.04 -11.82 -15.99
C GLN A 429 8.81 -13.01 -16.59
N GLY A 430 9.78 -13.54 -15.85
CA GLY A 430 10.61 -14.68 -16.30
C GLY A 430 9.90 -16.04 -16.20
N LEU A 431 8.87 -16.15 -15.34
CA LEU A 431 8.12 -17.38 -15.07
C LEU A 431 6.61 -17.19 -15.25
N PRO A 432 6.17 -16.75 -16.45
CA PRO A 432 4.78 -16.34 -16.66
C PRO A 432 3.77 -17.50 -16.57
N HIS A 433 4.21 -18.74 -16.60
CA HIS A 433 3.36 -19.93 -16.49
C HIS A 433 2.96 -20.24 -15.02
N LEU A 434 3.62 -19.62 -14.04
CA LEU A 434 3.32 -19.85 -12.64
C LEU A 434 2.19 -18.91 -12.15
N ASN A 435 1.42 -19.41 -11.19
CA ASN A 435 0.40 -18.59 -10.51
C ASN A 435 0.98 -17.81 -9.33
N ALA A 436 0.18 -16.90 -8.76
CA ALA A 436 0.58 -16.03 -7.67
C ALA A 436 1.15 -16.79 -6.45
N ARG A 437 0.52 -17.90 -6.04
CA ARG A 437 0.98 -18.69 -4.88
C ARG A 437 2.31 -19.38 -5.17
N GLN A 438 2.50 -19.89 -6.37
CA GLN A 438 3.76 -20.53 -6.77
C GLN A 438 4.91 -19.52 -6.80
N ILE A 439 4.69 -18.31 -7.30
CA ILE A 439 5.70 -17.24 -7.27
C ILE A 439 6.06 -16.87 -5.81
N MET A 440 5.07 -16.67 -4.94
CA MET A 440 5.34 -16.36 -3.53
C MET A 440 6.11 -17.50 -2.83
N GLU A 441 5.80 -18.74 -3.17
CA GLU A 441 6.51 -19.89 -2.59
C GLU A 441 7.96 -19.96 -3.06
N LEU A 442 8.25 -19.71 -4.34
CA LEU A 442 9.62 -19.62 -4.85
C LEU A 442 10.44 -18.53 -4.14
N VAL A 443 9.81 -17.40 -3.82
CA VAL A 443 10.47 -16.32 -3.05
C VAL A 443 10.86 -16.82 -1.66
N ARG A 444 9.99 -17.58 -0.97
CA ARG A 444 10.31 -18.17 0.34
C ARG A 444 11.40 -19.24 0.22
N GLN A 445 11.28 -20.16 -0.74
CA GLN A 445 12.24 -21.26 -0.97
C GLN A 445 13.65 -20.77 -1.27
N SER A 446 13.78 -19.60 -1.90
CA SER A 446 15.08 -19.01 -2.21
C SER A 446 15.72 -18.25 -1.04
N ALA A 447 15.01 -18.13 0.08
CA ALA A 447 15.44 -17.32 1.20
C ALA A 447 16.46 -18.05 2.11
N THR A 448 17.28 -17.29 2.81
CA THR A 448 18.50 -17.76 3.50
C THR A 448 18.25 -18.74 4.65
N GLN A 449 17.04 -18.89 5.16
CA GLN A 449 16.67 -19.77 6.28
C GLN A 449 15.34 -20.49 6.04
N TYR A 450 15.09 -20.93 4.80
CA TYR A 450 13.84 -21.57 4.41
C TYR A 450 13.49 -22.80 5.27
N ASP A 451 14.49 -23.63 5.58
CA ASP A 451 14.29 -24.88 6.34
C ASP A 451 14.06 -24.66 7.85
N ASP A 452 14.46 -23.51 8.40
CA ASP A 452 14.31 -23.17 9.82
C ASP A 452 13.89 -21.69 9.99
N PRO A 453 12.67 -21.33 9.59
CA PRO A 453 12.21 -19.95 9.63
C PRO A 453 11.93 -19.47 11.05
N ASP A 454 12.18 -18.20 11.31
CA ASP A 454 11.94 -17.56 12.60
C ASP A 454 10.88 -16.42 12.50
N ASN A 455 10.56 -15.82 13.62
CA ASN A 455 9.60 -14.70 13.68
C ASN A 455 10.27 -13.32 13.60
N VAL A 456 11.55 -13.25 13.24
CA VAL A 456 12.32 -11.99 13.11
C VAL A 456 12.59 -11.67 11.65
N LEU A 457 13.13 -12.66 10.90
CA LEU A 457 13.44 -12.53 9.49
C LEU A 457 12.51 -13.39 8.60
N GLY A 458 11.63 -14.18 9.19
CA GLY A 458 10.79 -15.12 8.48
C GLY A 458 11.60 -16.24 7.87
N TYR A 459 11.40 -16.50 6.58
CA TYR A 459 12.23 -17.43 5.80
C TYR A 459 13.62 -16.85 5.47
N GLY A 460 13.89 -15.60 5.87
CA GLY A 460 15.17 -14.94 5.68
C GLY A 460 15.17 -13.94 4.51
N ILE A 461 16.37 -13.67 3.99
CA ILE A 461 16.60 -12.78 2.86
C ILE A 461 16.44 -13.58 1.56
N PRO A 462 15.47 -13.26 0.68
CA PRO A 462 15.27 -14.00 -0.56
C PRO A 462 16.40 -13.76 -1.54
N ASN A 463 16.63 -14.72 -2.43
CA ASN A 463 17.50 -14.58 -3.58
C ASN A 463 16.71 -14.80 -4.87
N PHE A 464 16.33 -13.71 -5.55
CA PHE A 464 15.45 -13.77 -6.71
C PHE A 464 16.09 -14.46 -7.92
N TRP A 465 17.43 -14.43 -8.04
CA TRP A 465 18.11 -15.23 -9.04
C TRP A 465 17.95 -16.74 -8.77
N GLN A 466 18.12 -17.15 -7.52
CA GLN A 466 17.92 -18.55 -7.12
C GLN A 466 16.44 -18.96 -7.31
N ALA A 467 15.48 -18.10 -6.93
CA ALA A 467 14.06 -18.33 -7.17
C ALA A 467 13.77 -18.56 -8.66
N TYR A 468 14.37 -17.75 -9.54
CA TYR A 468 14.25 -17.90 -10.99
C TYR A 468 14.82 -19.24 -11.48
N MET A 469 16.00 -19.64 -11.00
CA MET A 469 16.61 -20.92 -11.35
C MET A 469 15.77 -22.11 -10.87
N ILE A 470 15.22 -22.07 -9.64
CA ILE A 470 14.34 -23.11 -9.12
C ILE A 470 13.07 -23.22 -9.98
N GLY A 471 12.40 -22.10 -10.26
CA GLY A 471 11.15 -22.08 -11.03
C GLY A 471 11.33 -22.36 -12.54
N GLY A 472 12.55 -22.16 -13.07
CA GLY A 472 12.90 -22.43 -14.47
C GLY A 472 13.25 -23.90 -14.77
N VAL A 473 13.52 -24.71 -13.75
CA VAL A 473 13.68 -26.15 -13.93
C VAL A 473 12.31 -26.75 -14.27
N LYS A 474 12.11 -27.07 -15.54
CA LYS A 474 10.96 -27.90 -15.94
C LYS A 474 11.18 -29.27 -15.30
N ASP A 475 10.20 -29.75 -14.53
CA ASP A 475 10.12 -31.17 -14.23
C ASP A 475 10.02 -31.90 -15.57
N GLU A 476 11.14 -32.48 -16.01
CA GLU A 476 11.15 -33.45 -17.09
C GLU A 476 10.53 -34.74 -16.54
N GLU A 477 9.18 -34.80 -16.53
CA GLU A 477 8.40 -36.03 -16.41
C GLU A 477 7.54 -36.24 -17.65
#